data_3fc02c202bf4ec81ad8935c5c009830d
#
_entry.id   3fc02c202bf4ec81ad8935c5c009830d
#
_cell.length_a   1.000
_cell.length_b   1.000
_cell.length_c   1.000
_cell.angle_alpha   90.00
_cell.angle_beta   90.00
_cell.angle_gamma   90.00
#
_symmetry.space_group_name_H-M   'P 1'
#
loop_
_entity.id
_entity.type
_entity.pdbx_description
1 polymer ?
#
loop_
_entity_poly.entity_id
_entity_poly.type
_entity_poly.pdbx_seq_one_letter_code
_entity_poly.pdbx_strand_id
1 'polypeptide(L)'
;MEELSYRRHMRAAVITGQHRVELVEVPEPAPLPGGVVVDIALCGVCGTDVHAYQSGAPYNPAICGHEWVGTVSAVGSAVQSLADGDRVVVAVPPPCGRCTACRAGQSAHCSVVFASATGRDVRDPRHGGFAPRLAVAADRVVHAHPALTDVQAAQVEPATVAFHAVRRSGLRLGDVAVVQGAGPIGLTTMQWVRAAGAGTVIVIEPNPQRQAIARLLGATVAVAPGEEADAAVKERTGGLGADIVYECVGRAFAIQAAVNLARRGGSMCLIGLSDTDASIVPAVWLVKEIAVTAALAYAHEEFAMVMGMIVDGRMQLDPLHSSTVGLSGLGDALADLAGGSSAQTKVLVDPRL
;
A
#
# COMPACT_ATOMS: atom_id res chain seq x y z
N MET A 1 24.89 41.91 6.72
CA MET A 1 24.34 41.64 5.39
C MET A 1 24.30 40.12 5.29
N GLU A 2 23.12 39.55 5.61
CA GLU A 2 22.92 38.11 5.45
C GLU A 2 22.94 37.78 3.96
N GLU A 3 23.82 36.89 3.56
CA GLU A 3 23.80 36.26 2.26
C GLU A 3 22.42 35.54 2.12
N LEU A 4 21.51 36.17 1.40
CA LEU A 4 20.38 35.48 0.79
C LEU A 4 20.96 34.44 -0.18
N SER A 5 21.34 33.28 0.35
CA SER A 5 21.67 32.12 -0.45
C SER A 5 20.46 31.87 -1.34
N TYR A 6 20.62 31.99 -2.63
CA TYR A 6 19.63 31.63 -3.67
C TYR A 6 19.36 30.13 -3.54
N ARG A 7 18.44 29.75 -2.63
CA ARG A 7 18.01 28.36 -2.51
C ARG A 7 17.28 28.02 -3.80
N ARG A 8 17.79 27.03 -4.52
CA ARG A 8 17.08 26.47 -5.66
C ARG A 8 15.71 25.98 -5.18
N HIS A 9 14.69 26.11 -6.01
CA HIS A 9 13.33 25.64 -5.75
C HIS A 9 13.00 24.53 -6.72
N MET A 10 12.12 23.64 -6.27
CA MET A 10 11.55 22.58 -7.07
C MET A 10 10.02 22.57 -6.88
N ARG A 11 9.30 21.96 -7.79
CA ARG A 11 7.85 21.80 -7.67
C ARG A 11 7.52 20.46 -7.03
N ALA A 12 6.56 20.45 -6.10
CA ALA A 12 5.96 19.26 -5.53
C ALA A 12 4.45 19.31 -5.77
N ALA A 13 3.84 18.17 -6.07
CA ALA A 13 2.40 18.06 -6.15
C ALA A 13 1.83 17.68 -4.77
N VAL A 14 0.87 18.47 -4.29
CA VAL A 14 0.27 18.32 -2.96
C VAL A 14 -1.24 18.35 -3.07
N ILE A 15 -1.91 17.45 -2.34
CA ILE A 15 -3.37 17.49 -2.19
C ILE A 15 -3.68 18.55 -1.14
N THR A 16 -4.30 19.66 -1.57
CA THR A 16 -4.55 20.85 -0.73
C THR A 16 -6.00 20.98 -0.29
N GLY A 17 -6.89 20.10 -0.75
CA GLY A 17 -8.30 20.12 -0.40
C GLY A 17 -9.11 19.13 -1.23
N GLN A 18 -10.43 19.13 -1.02
CA GLN A 18 -11.33 18.24 -1.74
C GLN A 18 -11.24 18.50 -3.27
N HIS A 19 -10.93 17.44 -4.02
CA HIS A 19 -10.74 17.46 -5.46
C HIS A 19 -9.70 18.48 -5.94
N ARG A 20 -8.69 18.78 -5.10
CA ARG A 20 -7.71 19.81 -5.40
C ARG A 20 -6.28 19.30 -5.19
N VAL A 21 -5.51 19.37 -6.26
CA VAL A 21 -4.05 19.14 -6.28
C VAL A 21 -3.38 20.42 -6.75
N GLU A 22 -2.34 20.86 -6.04
CA GLU A 22 -1.57 22.02 -6.41
C GLU A 22 -0.10 21.66 -6.61
N LEU A 23 0.51 22.27 -7.62
CA LEU A 23 1.95 22.28 -7.77
C LEU A 23 2.51 23.47 -6.94
N VAL A 24 3.16 23.15 -5.84
CA VAL A 24 3.73 24.15 -4.93
C VAL A 24 5.24 24.22 -5.12
N GLU A 25 5.78 25.44 -5.05
CA GLU A 25 7.22 25.61 -5.01
C GLU A 25 7.75 25.40 -3.61
N VAL A 26 8.72 24.51 -3.48
CA VAL A 26 9.40 24.18 -2.23
C VAL A 26 10.90 24.33 -2.40
N PRO A 27 11.64 24.73 -1.37
CA PRO A 27 13.10 24.77 -1.43
C PRO A 27 13.65 23.36 -1.72
N GLU A 28 14.71 23.27 -2.53
CA GLU A 28 15.44 22.00 -2.67
C GLU A 28 15.87 21.49 -1.29
N PRO A 29 15.63 20.20 -1.00
CA PRO A 29 15.93 19.67 0.31
C PRO A 29 17.43 19.49 0.52
N ALA A 30 17.86 19.63 1.78
CA ALA A 30 19.19 19.24 2.23
C ALA A 30 19.05 18.14 3.30
N PRO A 31 19.99 17.21 3.39
CA PRO A 31 19.89 16.12 4.36
C PRO A 31 20.09 16.66 5.79
N LEU A 32 19.24 16.21 6.71
CA LEU A 32 19.51 16.30 8.14
C LEU A 32 20.69 15.39 8.50
N PRO A 33 21.38 15.60 9.66
CA PRO A 33 22.51 14.75 10.04
C PRO A 33 22.23 13.24 9.97
N GLY A 34 21.05 12.78 10.40
CA GLY A 34 20.61 11.39 10.35
C GLY A 34 19.72 11.04 9.14
N GLY A 35 19.70 11.84 8.09
CA GLY A 35 18.86 11.68 6.92
C GLY A 35 19.64 11.65 5.62
N VAL A 36 18.90 11.41 4.54
CA VAL A 36 19.40 11.45 3.16
C VAL A 36 18.47 12.29 2.30
N VAL A 37 18.96 12.77 1.17
CA VAL A 37 18.13 13.28 0.07
C VAL A 37 18.08 12.21 -1.00
N VAL A 38 16.89 11.94 -1.50
CA VAL A 38 16.64 10.95 -2.55
C VAL A 38 16.07 11.66 -3.77
N ASP A 39 16.67 11.45 -4.92
CA ASP A 39 16.14 11.83 -6.23
C ASP A 39 15.11 10.77 -6.62
N ILE A 40 13.83 11.15 -6.65
CA ILE A 40 12.72 10.23 -6.89
C ILE A 40 12.67 9.86 -8.37
N ALA A 41 12.69 8.56 -8.66
CA ALA A 41 12.54 8.05 -10.01
C ALA A 41 11.06 7.82 -10.36
N LEU A 42 10.33 7.13 -9.50
CA LEU A 42 8.90 6.87 -9.64
C LEU A 42 8.22 6.85 -8.27
N CYS A 43 6.97 7.30 -8.22
CA CYS A 43 6.14 7.26 -7.02
C CYS A 43 4.74 6.72 -7.35
N GLY A 44 4.28 5.70 -6.64
CA GLY A 44 2.94 5.12 -6.79
C GLY A 44 1.84 6.00 -6.17
N VAL A 45 0.67 5.99 -6.79
CA VAL A 45 -0.55 6.54 -6.23
C VAL A 45 -1.23 5.47 -5.38
N CYS A 46 -1.45 5.79 -4.09
CA CYS A 46 -2.13 4.93 -3.13
C CYS A 46 -3.63 5.25 -3.01
N GLY A 47 -4.42 4.29 -2.55
CA GLY A 47 -5.81 4.53 -2.13
C GLY A 47 -5.92 5.62 -1.06
N THR A 48 -4.92 5.77 -0.19
CA THR A 48 -4.85 6.85 0.81
C THR A 48 -4.82 8.24 0.16
N ASP A 49 -4.08 8.41 -0.95
CA ASP A 49 -4.04 9.66 -1.72
C ASP A 49 -5.41 9.96 -2.35
N VAL A 50 -6.07 8.91 -2.87
CA VAL A 50 -7.43 9.02 -3.43
C VAL A 50 -8.44 9.42 -2.36
N HIS A 51 -8.38 8.82 -1.17
CA HIS A 51 -9.24 9.19 -0.04
C HIS A 51 -9.02 10.65 0.40
N ALA A 52 -7.77 11.09 0.51
CA ALA A 52 -7.45 12.48 0.82
C ALA A 52 -8.01 13.45 -0.22
N TYR A 53 -7.88 13.11 -1.51
CA TYR A 53 -8.42 13.88 -2.62
C TYR A 53 -9.96 13.97 -2.58
N GLN A 54 -10.64 12.85 -2.27
CA GLN A 54 -12.10 12.81 -2.20
C GLN A 54 -12.67 13.54 -0.98
N SER A 55 -12.06 13.37 0.19
CA SER A 55 -12.61 13.89 1.45
C SER A 55 -12.26 15.36 1.67
N GLY A 56 -11.12 15.82 1.16
CA GLY A 56 -10.55 17.12 1.52
C GLY A 56 -10.24 17.27 3.00
N ALA A 57 -10.29 16.17 3.77
CA ALA A 57 -9.93 16.17 5.17
C ALA A 57 -8.46 16.58 5.34
N PRO A 58 -8.06 17.13 6.50
CA PRO A 58 -6.68 17.46 6.77
C PRO A 58 -5.78 16.25 6.52
N TYR A 59 -5.00 16.31 5.45
CA TYR A 59 -4.09 15.28 5.00
C TYR A 59 -2.66 15.75 5.26
N ASN A 60 -1.86 14.92 5.91
CA ASN A 60 -0.48 15.28 6.13
C ASN A 60 0.31 15.20 4.80
N PRO A 61 0.81 16.32 4.26
CA PRO A 61 1.53 16.31 2.99
C PRO A 61 2.73 15.36 2.95
N ALA A 62 3.28 15.01 4.10
CA ALA A 62 4.43 14.11 4.19
C ALA A 62 4.13 12.66 3.76
N ILE A 63 2.85 12.24 3.80
CA ILE A 63 2.45 10.91 3.30
C ILE A 63 1.90 10.94 1.88
N CYS A 64 1.76 12.10 1.29
CA CYS A 64 1.32 12.27 -0.09
C CYS A 64 2.38 11.70 -1.05
N GLY A 65 2.09 10.54 -1.67
CA GLY A 65 3.10 9.79 -2.42
C GLY A 65 4.12 9.10 -1.52
N HIS A 66 3.71 8.04 -0.86
CA HIS A 66 4.53 7.23 0.06
C HIS A 66 4.97 5.88 -0.54
N GLU A 67 4.83 5.69 -1.84
CA GLU A 67 5.19 4.46 -2.55
C GLU A 67 6.26 4.77 -3.61
N TRP A 68 7.49 5.08 -3.21
CA TRP A 68 8.50 5.56 -4.16
C TRP A 68 9.78 4.73 -4.18
N VAL A 69 10.48 4.83 -5.32
CA VAL A 69 11.85 4.42 -5.55
C VAL A 69 12.67 5.61 -6.02
N GLY A 70 13.93 5.67 -5.64
CA GLY A 70 14.84 6.73 -6.06
C GLY A 70 16.30 6.39 -5.79
N THR A 71 17.14 7.38 -6.02
CA THR A 71 18.59 7.30 -5.81
C THR A 71 19.02 8.32 -4.77
N VAL A 72 19.80 7.92 -3.80
CA VAL A 72 20.40 8.83 -2.81
C VAL A 72 21.31 9.82 -3.53
N SER A 73 21.07 11.12 -3.34
CA SER A 73 21.85 12.21 -3.97
C SER A 73 22.56 13.12 -2.95
N ALA A 74 22.26 12.95 -1.66
CA ALA A 74 23.01 13.57 -0.58
C ALA A 74 22.85 12.80 0.73
N VAL A 75 23.89 12.74 1.54
CA VAL A 75 23.95 11.97 2.79
C VAL A 75 24.28 12.88 3.95
N GLY A 76 23.50 12.78 5.04
CA GLY A 76 23.74 13.51 6.27
C GLY A 76 24.96 12.99 7.04
N SER A 77 25.61 13.86 7.80
CA SER A 77 26.91 13.61 8.44
C SER A 77 26.93 12.45 9.46
N ALA A 78 25.77 12.03 9.98
CA ALA A 78 25.66 10.92 10.94
C ALA A 78 25.21 9.60 10.29
N VAL A 79 24.95 9.57 8.97
CA VAL A 79 24.54 8.37 8.24
C VAL A 79 25.78 7.58 7.82
N GLN A 80 25.80 6.28 8.13
CA GLN A 80 26.90 5.36 7.79
C GLN A 80 26.45 4.18 6.89
N SER A 81 25.14 3.96 6.79
CA SER A 81 24.55 2.79 6.11
C SER A 81 24.16 3.07 4.65
N LEU A 82 24.28 4.31 4.20
CA LEU A 82 23.89 4.74 2.85
C LEU A 82 24.97 5.64 2.26
N ALA A 83 25.12 5.60 0.95
CA ALA A 83 26.05 6.41 0.17
C ALA A 83 25.33 7.12 -0.99
N ASP A 84 25.97 8.13 -1.54
CA ASP A 84 25.55 8.74 -2.80
C ASP A 84 25.55 7.70 -3.93
N GLY A 85 24.50 7.70 -4.72
CA GLY A 85 24.26 6.70 -5.77
C GLY A 85 23.51 5.45 -5.33
N ASP A 86 23.29 5.21 -4.03
CA ASP A 86 22.51 4.07 -3.56
C ASP A 86 21.06 4.15 -4.05
N ARG A 87 20.58 3.08 -4.66
CA ARG A 87 19.19 2.95 -5.08
C ARG A 87 18.35 2.41 -3.92
N VAL A 88 17.28 3.15 -3.59
CA VAL A 88 16.48 2.89 -2.38
C VAL A 88 14.99 2.95 -2.65
N VAL A 89 14.22 2.25 -1.80
CA VAL A 89 12.76 2.34 -1.71
C VAL A 89 12.36 2.87 -0.33
N VAL A 90 11.19 3.50 -0.25
CA VAL A 90 10.63 3.98 1.02
C VAL A 90 10.21 2.80 1.91
N ALA A 91 10.39 2.97 3.21
CA ALA A 91 9.89 2.07 4.23
C ALA A 91 9.43 2.83 5.48
N VAL A 92 8.78 2.14 6.44
CA VAL A 92 8.70 2.62 7.82
C VAL A 92 10.03 2.33 8.53
N PRO A 93 10.39 3.11 9.56
CA PRO A 93 11.61 2.83 10.31
C PRO A 93 11.49 1.51 11.09
N PRO A 94 12.61 0.89 11.48
CA PRO A 94 12.57 -0.23 12.41
C PRO A 94 11.99 0.19 13.78
N PRO A 95 11.47 -0.77 14.57
CA PRO A 95 10.92 -0.49 15.90
C PRO A 95 11.94 0.20 16.81
N CYS A 96 11.53 1.25 17.51
CA CYS A 96 12.44 2.12 18.26
C CYS A 96 13.07 1.48 19.52
N GLY A 97 12.64 0.33 19.97
CA GLY A 97 13.11 -0.37 21.16
C GLY A 97 12.77 0.26 22.51
N ARG A 98 12.33 1.52 22.55
CA ARG A 98 12.19 2.34 23.78
C ARG A 98 10.78 2.79 24.14
N CYS A 99 9.82 2.77 23.23
CA CYS A 99 8.43 3.11 23.56
C CYS A 99 7.76 2.02 24.41
N THR A 100 6.61 2.32 24.98
CA THR A 100 5.88 1.40 25.87
C THR A 100 5.60 0.06 25.19
N ALA A 101 5.14 0.08 23.95
CA ALA A 101 4.86 -1.14 23.18
C ALA A 101 6.13 -1.98 22.97
N CYS A 102 7.25 -1.36 22.56
CA CYS A 102 8.53 -2.08 22.38
C CYS A 102 9.03 -2.69 23.69
N ARG A 103 8.98 -1.95 24.80
CA ARG A 103 9.40 -2.46 26.12
C ARG A 103 8.50 -3.58 26.63
N ALA A 104 7.25 -3.65 26.18
CA ALA A 104 6.32 -4.74 26.46
C ALA A 104 6.47 -5.95 25.50
N GLY A 105 7.49 -5.98 24.64
CA GLY A 105 7.69 -7.04 23.65
C GLY A 105 6.75 -6.97 22.45
N GLN A 106 6.01 -5.86 22.28
CA GLN A 106 5.04 -5.65 21.20
C GLN A 106 5.58 -4.68 20.15
N SER A 107 6.76 -4.97 19.61
CA SER A 107 7.46 -4.10 18.64
C SER A 107 6.63 -3.79 17.36
N ALA A 108 5.75 -4.70 16.95
CA ALA A 108 4.81 -4.48 15.85
C ALA A 108 3.85 -3.30 16.08
N HIS A 109 3.67 -2.88 17.34
CA HIS A 109 2.84 -1.73 17.71
C HIS A 109 3.68 -0.53 18.16
N CYS A 110 4.90 -0.40 17.64
CA CYS A 110 5.79 0.70 17.96
C CYS A 110 5.18 2.05 17.62
N SER A 111 5.14 2.97 18.59
CA SER A 111 4.56 4.31 18.39
C SER A 111 5.35 5.16 17.39
N VAL A 112 6.65 4.95 17.25
CA VAL A 112 7.48 5.65 16.25
C VAL A 112 7.18 5.15 14.85
N VAL A 113 7.05 3.83 14.67
CA VAL A 113 6.62 3.24 13.38
C VAL A 113 5.24 3.74 12.99
N PHE A 114 4.30 3.76 13.94
CA PHE A 114 2.95 4.26 13.69
C PHE A 114 2.94 5.75 13.32
N ALA A 115 3.72 6.58 14.01
CA ALA A 115 3.84 7.99 13.69
C ALA A 115 4.39 8.21 12.26
N SER A 116 5.42 7.44 11.88
CA SER A 116 5.99 7.48 10.54
C SER A 116 4.99 7.02 9.46
N ALA A 117 4.30 5.90 9.70
CA ALA A 117 3.30 5.38 8.76
C ALA A 117 2.09 6.32 8.56
N THR A 118 1.84 7.22 9.51
CA THR A 118 0.73 8.19 9.46
C THR A 118 1.18 9.62 9.15
N GLY A 119 2.47 9.83 8.77
CA GLY A 119 3.04 11.15 8.49
C GLY A 119 3.05 12.09 9.71
N ARG A 120 3.15 11.54 10.92
CA ARG A 120 3.18 12.30 12.18
C ARG A 120 4.54 12.27 12.86
N ASP A 121 5.57 11.72 12.21
CA ASP A 121 6.94 11.80 12.71
C ASP A 121 7.45 13.23 12.54
N VAL A 122 8.01 13.80 13.60
CA VAL A 122 8.56 15.18 13.60
C VAL A 122 9.71 15.36 12.59
N ARG A 123 10.28 14.25 12.11
CA ARG A 123 11.33 14.23 11.09
C ARG A 123 10.77 14.19 9.66
N ASP A 124 9.44 14.08 9.50
CA ASP A 124 8.81 13.98 8.19
C ASP A 124 8.96 15.32 7.43
N PRO A 125 9.20 15.27 6.12
CA PRO A 125 9.26 16.46 5.28
C PRO A 125 7.88 17.10 5.12
N ARG A 126 7.85 18.30 4.53
CA ARG A 126 6.61 19.04 4.27
C ARG A 126 5.86 18.57 3.04
N HIS A 127 6.40 17.59 2.30
CA HIS A 127 5.80 16.95 1.14
C HIS A 127 6.28 15.50 1.07
N GLY A 128 5.62 14.66 0.28
CA GLY A 128 6.03 13.27 0.04
C GLY A 128 6.72 13.09 -1.31
N GLY A 129 6.64 11.89 -1.87
CA GLY A 129 7.36 11.49 -3.07
C GLY A 129 6.80 12.00 -4.40
N PHE A 130 5.70 12.76 -4.39
CA PHE A 130 5.24 13.47 -5.60
C PHE A 130 6.06 14.75 -5.80
N ALA A 131 7.37 14.60 -5.83
CA ALA A 131 8.36 15.65 -5.99
C ALA A 131 9.64 15.06 -6.58
N PRO A 132 10.48 15.86 -7.29
CA PRO A 132 11.74 15.37 -7.84
C PRO A 132 12.74 14.90 -6.78
N ARG A 133 12.71 15.51 -5.58
CA ARG A 133 13.62 15.22 -4.46
C ARG A 133 12.89 15.20 -3.14
N LEU A 134 13.34 14.33 -2.25
CA LEU A 134 12.77 14.18 -0.91
C LEU A 134 13.89 14.02 0.12
N ALA A 135 13.88 14.86 1.17
CA ALA A 135 14.70 14.60 2.36
C ALA A 135 13.94 13.66 3.30
N VAL A 136 14.57 12.57 3.69
CA VAL A 136 13.96 11.55 4.54
C VAL A 136 14.97 11.03 5.57
N ALA A 137 14.49 10.59 6.73
CA ALA A 137 15.35 9.93 7.72
C ALA A 137 15.94 8.64 7.13
N ALA A 138 17.23 8.38 7.36
CA ALA A 138 17.93 7.24 6.78
C ALA A 138 17.34 5.87 7.20
N ASP A 139 16.71 5.80 8.36
CA ASP A 139 16.03 4.61 8.85
C ASP A 139 14.68 4.34 8.16
N ARG A 140 14.23 5.22 7.27
CA ARG A 140 13.00 5.11 6.46
C ARG A 140 13.26 4.68 5.02
N VAL A 141 14.46 4.28 4.69
CA VAL A 141 14.79 3.76 3.36
C VAL A 141 15.46 2.40 3.47
N VAL A 142 15.23 1.58 2.45
CA VAL A 142 15.83 0.27 2.30
C VAL A 142 16.47 0.20 0.91
N HIS A 143 17.66 -0.40 0.81
CA HIS A 143 18.29 -0.62 -0.49
C HIS A 143 17.35 -1.41 -1.41
N ALA A 144 17.08 -0.87 -2.58
CA ALA A 144 16.32 -1.57 -3.60
C ALA A 144 17.17 -2.72 -4.15
N HIS A 145 16.55 -3.91 -4.32
CA HIS A 145 17.25 -5.02 -4.95
C HIS A 145 17.63 -4.65 -6.39
N PRO A 146 18.91 -4.85 -6.81
CA PRO A 146 19.41 -4.36 -8.11
C PRO A 146 18.68 -4.95 -9.32
N ALA A 147 18.11 -6.14 -9.20
CA ALA A 147 17.35 -6.78 -10.27
C ALA A 147 15.92 -6.21 -10.48
N LEU A 148 15.41 -5.39 -9.58
CA LEU A 148 14.09 -4.78 -9.74
C LEU A 148 14.15 -3.61 -10.71
N THR A 149 13.18 -3.51 -11.62
CA THR A 149 12.93 -2.29 -12.39
C THR A 149 12.41 -1.18 -11.48
N ASP A 150 12.40 0.08 -11.93
CA ASP A 150 11.81 1.18 -11.13
C ASP A 150 10.30 1.00 -10.96
N VAL A 151 9.62 0.47 -11.98
CA VAL A 151 8.20 0.13 -11.92
C VAL A 151 7.91 -0.90 -10.84
N GLN A 152 8.72 -1.94 -10.72
CA GLN A 152 8.58 -2.95 -9.67
C GLN A 152 8.97 -2.38 -8.31
N ALA A 153 10.06 -1.63 -8.23
CA ALA A 153 10.56 -1.08 -6.97
C ALA A 153 9.60 -0.05 -6.34
N ALA A 154 8.93 0.78 -7.15
CA ALA A 154 7.88 1.71 -6.67
C ALA A 154 6.63 0.99 -6.13
N GLN A 155 6.48 -0.31 -6.40
CA GLN A 155 5.36 -1.12 -5.93
C GLN A 155 5.73 -2.06 -4.77
N VAL A 156 6.98 -2.03 -4.29
CA VAL A 156 7.43 -2.86 -3.15
C VAL A 156 6.66 -2.50 -1.89
N GLU A 157 6.40 -1.22 -1.65
CA GLU A 157 5.67 -0.75 -0.46
C GLU A 157 4.27 -1.36 -0.38
N PRO A 158 3.35 -1.17 -1.36
CA PRO A 158 2.02 -1.78 -1.29
C PRO A 158 2.04 -3.32 -1.35
N ALA A 159 3.03 -3.93 -2.02
CA ALA A 159 3.22 -5.38 -1.98
C ALA A 159 3.57 -5.86 -0.57
N THR A 160 4.33 -5.06 0.19
CA THR A 160 4.69 -5.37 1.58
C THR A 160 3.50 -5.23 2.53
N VAL A 161 2.61 -4.24 2.31
CA VAL A 161 1.34 -4.14 3.04
C VAL A 161 0.51 -5.42 2.89
N ALA A 162 0.33 -5.89 1.67
CA ALA A 162 -0.40 -7.13 1.40
C ALA A 162 0.28 -8.37 1.99
N PHE A 163 1.61 -8.44 1.92
CA PHE A 163 2.40 -9.52 2.53
C PHE A 163 2.20 -9.59 4.05
N HIS A 164 2.28 -8.44 4.72
CA HIS A 164 2.05 -8.31 6.16
C HIS A 164 0.66 -8.81 6.56
N ALA A 165 -0.37 -8.42 5.80
CA ALA A 165 -1.74 -8.84 6.04
C ALA A 165 -1.90 -10.37 5.93
N VAL A 166 -1.33 -10.98 4.88
CA VAL A 166 -1.40 -12.45 4.70
C VAL A 166 -0.67 -13.19 5.82
N ARG A 167 0.51 -12.71 6.25
CA ARG A 167 1.23 -13.30 7.39
C ARG A 167 0.44 -13.27 8.69
N ARG A 168 -0.40 -12.25 8.89
CA ARG A 168 -1.21 -12.09 10.10
C ARG A 168 -2.54 -12.81 10.05
N SER A 169 -3.01 -13.19 8.87
CA SER A 169 -4.39 -13.62 8.64
C SER A 169 -4.76 -14.99 9.18
N GLY A 170 -3.75 -15.83 9.47
CA GLY A 170 -3.97 -17.21 9.89
C GLY A 170 -4.33 -18.17 8.75
N LEU A 171 -4.10 -17.77 7.48
CA LEU A 171 -4.25 -18.64 6.30
C LEU A 171 -3.46 -19.94 6.48
N ARG A 172 -4.08 -21.06 6.08
CA ARG A 172 -3.48 -22.40 6.12
C ARG A 172 -3.35 -22.99 4.73
N LEU A 173 -2.42 -23.91 4.59
CA LEU A 173 -2.23 -24.67 3.35
C LEU A 173 -3.54 -25.40 2.99
N GLY A 174 -3.99 -25.20 1.74
CA GLY A 174 -5.20 -25.80 1.21
C GLY A 174 -6.49 -24.99 1.42
N ASP A 175 -6.48 -23.92 2.20
CA ASP A 175 -7.65 -23.09 2.45
C ASP A 175 -8.27 -22.55 1.15
N VAL A 176 -9.59 -22.36 1.15
CA VAL A 176 -10.30 -21.56 0.15
C VAL A 176 -10.33 -20.11 0.62
N ALA A 177 -9.64 -19.27 -0.11
CA ALA A 177 -9.54 -17.85 0.18
C ALA A 177 -10.36 -17.01 -0.81
N VAL A 178 -11.06 -16.01 -0.31
CA VAL A 178 -11.72 -14.96 -1.10
C VAL A 178 -10.95 -13.65 -0.93
N VAL A 179 -10.72 -12.95 -2.03
CA VAL A 179 -10.17 -11.58 -2.04
C VAL A 179 -11.21 -10.66 -2.64
N GLN A 180 -11.73 -9.75 -1.85
CA GLN A 180 -12.64 -8.70 -2.31
C GLN A 180 -11.84 -7.49 -2.80
N GLY A 181 -12.08 -7.11 -4.06
CA GLY A 181 -11.38 -6.06 -4.76
C GLY A 181 -10.14 -6.57 -5.52
N ALA A 182 -9.98 -6.11 -6.77
CA ALA A 182 -8.80 -6.32 -7.59
C ALA A 182 -8.07 -4.99 -7.90
N GLY A 183 -8.00 -4.10 -6.91
CA GLY A 183 -7.06 -3.00 -6.89
C GLY A 183 -5.64 -3.48 -6.56
N PRO A 184 -4.66 -2.57 -6.43
CA PRO A 184 -3.26 -2.94 -6.16
C PRO A 184 -3.11 -3.86 -4.95
N ILE A 185 -3.78 -3.52 -3.84
CA ILE A 185 -3.74 -4.33 -2.61
C ILE A 185 -4.39 -5.70 -2.81
N GLY A 186 -5.56 -5.77 -3.47
CA GLY A 186 -6.23 -7.06 -3.70
C GLY A 186 -5.43 -7.97 -4.62
N LEU A 187 -4.86 -7.45 -5.73
CA LEU A 187 -4.06 -8.23 -6.66
C LEU A 187 -2.74 -8.71 -6.05
N THR A 188 -2.11 -7.93 -5.18
CA THR A 188 -0.92 -8.37 -4.44
C THR A 188 -1.29 -9.35 -3.33
N THR A 189 -2.37 -9.10 -2.57
CA THR A 189 -2.88 -10.04 -1.56
C THR A 189 -3.18 -11.40 -2.17
N MET A 190 -3.88 -11.45 -3.30
CA MET A 190 -4.19 -12.68 -4.02
C MET A 190 -2.94 -13.50 -4.36
N GLN A 191 -1.89 -12.85 -4.86
CA GLN A 191 -0.63 -13.52 -5.18
C GLN A 191 0.06 -14.07 -3.93
N TRP A 192 0.10 -13.29 -2.82
CA TRP A 192 0.65 -13.76 -1.54
C TRP A 192 -0.14 -14.92 -0.94
N VAL A 193 -1.46 -14.87 -1.02
CA VAL A 193 -2.37 -15.96 -0.59
C VAL A 193 -2.06 -17.26 -1.35
N ARG A 194 -1.83 -17.17 -2.65
CA ARG A 194 -1.38 -18.31 -3.45
C ARG A 194 0.01 -18.80 -3.05
N ALA A 195 0.96 -17.89 -2.92
CA ALA A 195 2.33 -18.22 -2.52
C ALA A 195 2.39 -18.85 -1.10
N ALA A 196 1.46 -18.48 -0.23
CA ALA A 196 1.30 -19.06 1.10
C ALA A 196 0.60 -20.42 1.11
N GLY A 197 0.10 -20.90 -0.05
CA GLY A 197 -0.41 -22.25 -0.21
C GLY A 197 -1.94 -22.40 -0.13
N ALA A 198 -2.70 -21.34 -0.35
CA ALA A 198 -4.15 -21.49 -0.54
C ALA A 198 -4.46 -22.46 -1.68
N GLY A 199 -5.43 -23.36 -1.45
CA GLY A 199 -5.85 -24.36 -2.44
C GLY A 199 -6.72 -23.75 -3.54
N THR A 200 -7.49 -22.73 -3.19
CA THR A 200 -8.35 -21.99 -4.12
C THR A 200 -8.34 -20.51 -3.76
N VAL A 201 -8.24 -19.65 -4.77
CA VAL A 201 -8.34 -18.19 -4.59
C VAL A 201 -9.43 -17.65 -5.51
N ILE A 202 -10.47 -17.08 -4.90
CA ILE A 202 -11.59 -16.44 -5.57
C ILE A 202 -11.41 -14.92 -5.43
N VAL A 203 -11.40 -14.22 -6.55
CA VAL A 203 -11.34 -12.74 -6.56
C VAL A 203 -12.72 -12.20 -6.92
N ILE A 204 -13.21 -11.24 -6.14
CA ILE A 204 -14.49 -10.56 -6.37
C ILE A 204 -14.21 -9.12 -6.77
N GLU A 205 -14.53 -8.77 -8.02
CA GLU A 205 -14.22 -7.47 -8.62
C GLU A 205 -15.30 -7.10 -9.66
N PRO A 206 -15.93 -5.92 -9.58
CA PRO A 206 -16.94 -5.52 -10.57
C PRO A 206 -16.34 -5.21 -11.95
N ASN A 207 -15.08 -4.77 -12.04
CA ASN A 207 -14.47 -4.36 -13.31
C ASN A 207 -13.90 -5.60 -14.06
N PRO A 208 -14.41 -5.91 -15.29
CA PRO A 208 -13.98 -7.10 -16.02
C PRO A 208 -12.51 -7.06 -16.46
N GLN A 209 -11.93 -5.88 -16.66
CA GLN A 209 -10.51 -5.75 -17.02
C GLN A 209 -9.62 -6.09 -15.82
N ARG A 210 -9.99 -5.63 -14.61
CA ARG A 210 -9.28 -6.02 -13.38
C ARG A 210 -9.48 -7.50 -13.05
N GLN A 211 -10.66 -8.08 -13.34
CA GLN A 211 -10.86 -9.54 -13.25
C GLN A 211 -9.91 -10.30 -14.19
N ALA A 212 -9.69 -9.79 -15.41
CA ALA A 212 -8.76 -10.40 -16.36
C ALA A 212 -7.32 -10.38 -15.82
N ILE A 213 -6.89 -9.28 -15.20
CA ILE A 213 -5.59 -9.18 -14.53
C ILE A 213 -5.50 -10.19 -13.38
N ALA A 214 -6.55 -10.32 -12.56
CA ALA A 214 -6.56 -11.31 -11.49
C ALA A 214 -6.40 -12.74 -11.99
N ARG A 215 -7.07 -13.09 -13.10
CA ARG A 215 -6.92 -14.41 -13.75
C ARG A 215 -5.50 -14.61 -14.32
N LEU A 216 -4.96 -13.59 -14.97
CA LEU A 216 -3.57 -13.61 -15.49
C LEU A 216 -2.57 -13.90 -14.36
N LEU A 217 -2.76 -13.28 -13.19
CA LEU A 217 -1.93 -13.45 -12.01
C LEU A 217 -2.24 -14.72 -11.22
N GLY A 218 -3.21 -15.51 -11.68
CA GLY A 218 -3.50 -16.86 -11.20
C GLY A 218 -4.61 -16.96 -10.16
N ALA A 219 -5.58 -16.06 -10.13
CA ALA A 219 -6.84 -16.33 -9.43
C ALA A 219 -7.48 -17.60 -10.00
N THR A 220 -7.96 -18.49 -9.12
CA THR A 220 -8.70 -19.69 -9.55
C THR A 220 -10.00 -19.29 -10.23
N VAL A 221 -10.65 -18.26 -9.67
CA VAL A 221 -11.89 -17.68 -10.18
C VAL A 221 -11.83 -16.17 -9.95
N ALA A 222 -12.32 -15.38 -10.93
CA ALA A 222 -12.55 -13.95 -10.76
C ALA A 222 -13.94 -13.62 -11.29
N VAL A 223 -14.80 -13.05 -10.45
CA VAL A 223 -16.24 -12.85 -10.70
C VAL A 223 -16.71 -11.48 -10.23
N ALA A 224 -17.88 -11.09 -10.72
CA ALA A 224 -18.56 -9.90 -10.23
C ALA A 224 -19.15 -10.14 -8.81
N PRO A 225 -19.33 -9.07 -8.00
CA PRO A 225 -19.99 -9.18 -6.70
C PRO A 225 -21.47 -9.55 -6.86
N GLY A 226 -22.07 -10.08 -5.79
CA GLY A 226 -23.47 -10.53 -5.77
C GLY A 226 -23.61 -12.00 -6.11
N GLU A 227 -24.62 -12.36 -6.88
CA GLU A 227 -25.00 -13.76 -7.15
C GLU A 227 -23.86 -14.60 -7.76
N GLU A 228 -23.04 -14.02 -8.63
CA GLU A 228 -21.87 -14.71 -9.21
C GLU A 228 -20.85 -15.08 -8.14
N ALA A 229 -20.57 -14.14 -7.23
CA ALA A 229 -19.63 -14.37 -6.13
C ALA A 229 -20.16 -15.45 -5.17
N ASP A 230 -21.45 -15.38 -4.80
CA ASP A 230 -22.09 -16.35 -3.92
C ASP A 230 -22.07 -17.74 -4.55
N ALA A 231 -22.39 -17.86 -5.84
CA ALA A 231 -22.37 -19.10 -6.59
C ALA A 231 -20.94 -19.69 -6.67
N ALA A 232 -19.95 -18.86 -6.97
CA ALA A 232 -18.55 -19.30 -7.07
C ALA A 232 -18.01 -19.80 -5.72
N VAL A 233 -18.29 -19.08 -4.63
CA VAL A 233 -17.89 -19.52 -3.28
C VAL A 233 -18.62 -20.82 -2.91
N LYS A 234 -19.93 -20.90 -3.13
CA LYS A 234 -20.72 -22.11 -2.86
C LYS A 234 -20.20 -23.33 -3.61
N GLU A 235 -19.93 -23.19 -4.90
CA GLU A 235 -19.38 -24.26 -5.75
C GLU A 235 -18.04 -24.77 -5.23
N ARG A 236 -17.11 -23.84 -4.94
CA ARG A 236 -15.73 -24.18 -4.55
C ARG A 236 -15.58 -24.67 -3.12
N THR A 237 -16.60 -24.50 -2.28
CA THR A 237 -16.59 -24.88 -0.87
C THR A 237 -17.60 -25.95 -0.52
N GLY A 238 -18.31 -26.51 -1.52
CA GLY A 238 -19.42 -27.45 -1.26
C GLY A 238 -20.56 -26.82 -0.43
N GLY A 239 -20.71 -25.50 -0.49
CA GLY A 239 -21.73 -24.75 0.24
C GLY A 239 -21.34 -24.30 1.65
N LEU A 240 -20.13 -24.60 2.12
CA LEU A 240 -19.67 -24.24 3.48
C LEU A 240 -19.34 -22.74 3.63
N GLY A 241 -18.88 -22.09 2.57
CA GLY A 241 -18.28 -20.76 2.58
C GLY A 241 -16.74 -20.80 2.66
N ALA A 242 -16.09 -19.66 2.44
CA ALA A 242 -14.64 -19.53 2.41
C ALA A 242 -14.00 -19.70 3.81
N ASP A 243 -12.81 -20.28 3.86
CA ASP A 243 -12.02 -20.38 5.09
C ASP A 243 -11.59 -19.00 5.57
N ILE A 244 -11.18 -18.14 4.64
CA ILE A 244 -10.77 -16.79 4.91
C ILE A 244 -11.23 -15.83 3.80
N VAL A 245 -11.62 -14.60 4.19
CA VAL A 245 -11.96 -13.51 3.28
C VAL A 245 -11.04 -12.30 3.56
N TYR A 246 -10.35 -11.83 2.54
CA TYR A 246 -9.55 -10.60 2.58
C TYR A 246 -10.38 -9.44 2.04
N GLU A 247 -10.68 -8.47 2.91
CA GLU A 247 -11.37 -7.26 2.53
C GLU A 247 -10.33 -6.22 2.07
N CYS A 248 -10.24 -5.97 0.74
CA CYS A 248 -9.31 -5.05 0.11
C CYS A 248 -10.01 -3.90 -0.63
N VAL A 249 -11.33 -3.76 -0.47
CA VAL A 249 -12.13 -2.71 -1.13
C VAL A 249 -12.07 -1.39 -0.38
N GLY A 250 -12.04 -1.45 0.97
CA GLY A 250 -12.05 -0.27 1.82
C GLY A 250 -13.39 0.48 1.78
N ARG A 251 -14.51 -0.25 1.68
CA ARG A 251 -15.85 0.35 1.72
C ARG A 251 -16.71 -0.32 2.79
N ALA A 252 -17.48 0.46 3.51
CA ALA A 252 -18.28 0.00 4.64
C ALA A 252 -19.15 -1.23 4.33
N PHE A 253 -19.76 -1.29 3.14
CA PHE A 253 -20.61 -2.42 2.73
C PHE A 253 -19.83 -3.73 2.53
N ALA A 254 -18.53 -3.65 2.20
CA ALA A 254 -17.72 -4.83 1.91
C ALA A 254 -17.42 -5.64 3.17
N ILE A 255 -17.40 -5.00 4.35
CA ILE A 255 -17.11 -5.65 5.63
C ILE A 255 -18.16 -6.71 5.98
N GLN A 256 -19.45 -6.39 5.92
CA GLN A 256 -20.51 -7.37 6.17
C GLN A 256 -20.57 -8.42 5.05
N ALA A 257 -20.32 -8.01 3.80
CA ALA A 257 -20.28 -8.96 2.67
C ALA A 257 -19.15 -10.00 2.84
N ALA A 258 -17.99 -9.60 3.37
CA ALA A 258 -16.89 -10.52 3.69
C ALA A 258 -17.33 -11.60 4.68
N VAL A 259 -18.00 -11.20 5.75
CA VAL A 259 -18.51 -12.14 6.75
C VAL A 259 -19.56 -13.08 6.19
N ASN A 260 -20.41 -12.59 5.27
CA ASN A 260 -21.43 -13.43 4.63
C ASN A 260 -20.81 -14.56 3.78
N LEU A 261 -19.69 -14.29 3.11
CA LEU A 261 -18.95 -15.25 2.28
C LEU A 261 -18.13 -16.26 3.08
N ALA A 262 -17.73 -15.91 4.30
CA ALA A 262 -16.95 -16.79 5.16
C ALA A 262 -17.80 -17.95 5.69
N ARG A 263 -17.19 -19.13 5.87
CA ARG A 263 -17.82 -20.27 6.55
C ARG A 263 -17.97 -20.03 8.05
N ARG A 264 -18.72 -20.89 8.72
CA ARG A 264 -18.70 -20.96 10.20
C ARG A 264 -17.30 -21.36 10.68
N GLY A 265 -16.79 -20.65 11.70
CA GLY A 265 -15.40 -20.77 12.20
C GLY A 265 -14.36 -20.28 11.19
N GLY A 266 -14.78 -19.54 10.18
CA GLY A 266 -13.87 -18.88 9.23
C GLY A 266 -13.34 -17.55 9.76
N SER A 267 -12.57 -16.86 8.93
CA SER A 267 -11.97 -15.58 9.30
C SER A 267 -12.12 -14.50 8.23
N MET A 268 -12.01 -13.25 8.66
CA MET A 268 -11.88 -12.08 7.79
C MET A 268 -10.61 -11.34 8.15
N CYS A 269 -9.83 -10.95 7.13
CA CYS A 269 -8.71 -10.03 7.27
C CYS A 269 -9.08 -8.68 6.64
N LEU A 270 -9.17 -7.64 7.47
CA LEU A 270 -9.46 -6.27 7.05
C LEU A 270 -8.16 -5.57 6.66
N ILE A 271 -8.06 -5.17 5.41
CA ILE A 271 -6.89 -4.48 4.83
C ILE A 271 -7.33 -3.14 4.22
N GLY A 272 -8.51 -3.11 3.61
CA GLY A 272 -9.07 -1.91 3.01
C GLY A 272 -9.33 -0.83 4.04
N LEU A 273 -8.90 0.41 3.74
CA LEU A 273 -9.17 1.56 4.60
C LEU A 273 -10.57 2.11 4.32
N SER A 274 -11.45 2.06 5.32
CA SER A 274 -12.74 2.75 5.31
C SER A 274 -12.78 3.74 6.47
N ASP A 275 -13.13 4.98 6.17
CA ASP A 275 -13.31 6.07 7.13
C ASP A 275 -14.77 6.33 7.50
N THR A 276 -15.67 5.47 7.00
CA THR A 276 -17.11 5.56 7.26
C THR A 276 -17.60 4.39 8.08
N ASP A 277 -18.66 4.62 8.86
CA ASP A 277 -19.31 3.59 9.67
C ASP A 277 -19.82 2.44 8.82
N ALA A 278 -19.56 1.21 9.27
CA ALA A 278 -20.05 -0.01 8.63
C ALA A 278 -21.26 -0.58 9.37
N SER A 279 -22.35 -0.84 8.65
CA SER A 279 -23.49 -1.57 9.20
C SER A 279 -23.16 -3.06 9.22
N ILE A 280 -23.24 -3.66 10.40
CA ILE A 280 -22.99 -5.09 10.62
C ILE A 280 -24.22 -5.78 11.21
N VAL A 281 -24.33 -7.10 11.04
CA VAL A 281 -25.35 -7.94 11.66
C VAL A 281 -24.68 -8.83 12.72
N PRO A 282 -24.62 -8.39 14.00
CA PRO A 282 -23.85 -9.09 15.03
C PRO A 282 -24.27 -10.56 15.23
N ALA A 283 -25.55 -10.87 15.06
CA ALA A 283 -26.06 -12.24 15.15
C ALA A 283 -25.40 -13.17 14.12
N VAL A 284 -25.16 -12.70 12.90
CA VAL A 284 -24.45 -13.48 11.85
C VAL A 284 -23.02 -13.77 12.27
N TRP A 285 -22.32 -12.76 12.79
CA TRP A 285 -20.94 -12.90 13.27
C TRP A 285 -20.84 -13.90 14.42
N LEU A 286 -21.76 -13.80 15.39
CA LEU A 286 -21.83 -14.70 16.55
C LEU A 286 -22.10 -16.15 16.11
N VAL A 287 -23.12 -16.38 15.28
CA VAL A 287 -23.50 -17.74 14.82
C VAL A 287 -22.40 -18.37 13.97
N LYS A 288 -21.70 -17.57 13.18
CA LYS A 288 -20.57 -18.05 12.38
C LYS A 288 -19.26 -18.19 13.18
N GLU A 289 -19.17 -17.65 14.40
CA GLU A 289 -17.94 -17.64 15.20
C GLU A 289 -16.76 -17.05 14.41
N ILE A 290 -16.97 -15.88 13.77
CA ILE A 290 -16.01 -15.27 12.86
C ILE A 290 -14.83 -14.69 13.64
N ALA A 291 -13.60 -15.07 13.24
CA ALA A 291 -12.38 -14.39 13.65
C ALA A 291 -12.11 -13.20 12.74
N VAL A 292 -11.78 -12.03 13.34
CA VAL A 292 -11.42 -10.83 12.57
C VAL A 292 -9.99 -10.43 12.89
N THR A 293 -9.20 -10.25 11.86
CA THR A 293 -7.84 -9.70 11.94
C THR A 293 -7.78 -8.43 11.12
N ALA A 294 -7.16 -7.39 11.64
CA ALA A 294 -6.85 -6.18 10.87
C ALA A 294 -5.34 -6.08 10.65
N ALA A 295 -4.95 -5.57 9.50
CA ALA A 295 -3.55 -5.32 9.17
C ALA A 295 -3.37 -3.89 8.68
N LEU A 296 -2.40 -3.18 9.27
CA LEU A 296 -2.03 -1.83 8.90
C LEU A 296 -0.53 -1.78 8.63
N ALA A 297 -0.15 -1.18 7.50
CA ALA A 297 1.24 -1.03 7.10
C ALA A 297 2.00 -2.39 7.09
N TYR A 298 3.21 -2.44 7.65
CA TYR A 298 4.11 -3.60 7.55
C TYR A 298 5.22 -3.50 8.61
N ALA A 299 6.02 -4.55 8.72
CA ALA A 299 7.26 -4.54 9.48
C ALA A 299 8.45 -4.22 8.56
N HIS A 300 9.42 -3.46 9.07
CA HIS A 300 10.59 -3.01 8.30
C HIS A 300 11.34 -4.18 7.63
N GLU A 301 11.54 -5.27 8.34
CA GLU A 301 12.22 -6.47 7.86
C GLU A 301 11.50 -7.22 6.73
N GLU A 302 10.23 -6.96 6.51
CA GLU A 302 9.43 -7.62 5.47
C GLU A 302 9.82 -7.18 4.06
N PHE A 303 10.42 -5.99 3.90
CA PHE A 303 10.84 -5.46 2.60
C PHE A 303 11.85 -6.37 1.89
N ALA A 304 12.88 -6.81 2.59
CA ALA A 304 13.89 -7.69 1.99
C ALA A 304 13.27 -9.02 1.51
N MET A 305 12.33 -9.58 2.29
CA MET A 305 11.62 -10.81 1.91
C MET A 305 10.76 -10.60 0.67
N VAL A 306 10.00 -9.50 0.64
CA VAL A 306 9.12 -9.16 -0.49
C VAL A 306 9.92 -8.91 -1.76
N MET A 307 11.00 -8.12 -1.70
CA MET A 307 11.87 -7.89 -2.86
C MET A 307 12.47 -9.19 -3.40
N GLY A 308 12.93 -10.10 -2.52
CA GLY A 308 13.43 -11.40 -2.93
C GLY A 308 12.37 -12.23 -3.65
N MET A 309 11.13 -12.26 -3.16
CA MET A 309 10.04 -13.00 -3.79
C MET A 309 9.58 -12.39 -5.12
N ILE A 310 9.70 -11.07 -5.30
CA ILE A 310 9.47 -10.42 -6.61
C ILE A 310 10.54 -10.85 -7.60
N VAL A 311 11.81 -10.79 -7.21
CA VAL A 311 12.94 -11.20 -8.05
C VAL A 311 12.87 -12.67 -8.44
N ASP A 312 12.44 -13.54 -7.53
CA ASP A 312 12.22 -14.97 -7.78
C ASP A 312 10.98 -15.25 -8.67
N GLY A 313 10.22 -14.23 -9.08
CA GLY A 313 9.03 -14.38 -9.91
C GLY A 313 7.78 -14.91 -9.19
N ARG A 314 7.81 -15.01 -7.86
CA ARG A 314 6.65 -15.45 -7.06
C ARG A 314 5.60 -14.37 -6.91
N MET A 315 5.96 -13.11 -7.13
CA MET A 315 5.11 -11.94 -7.17
C MET A 315 5.38 -11.20 -8.47
N GLN A 316 4.34 -10.94 -9.25
CA GLN A 316 4.41 -10.19 -10.49
C GLN A 316 3.74 -8.83 -10.29
N LEU A 317 4.50 -7.75 -10.46
CA LEU A 317 4.03 -6.38 -10.28
C LEU A 317 3.81 -5.62 -11.60
N ASP A 318 4.52 -6.01 -12.67
CA ASP A 318 4.39 -5.34 -13.97
C ASP A 318 2.95 -5.33 -14.51
N PRO A 319 2.14 -6.42 -14.39
CA PRO A 319 0.75 -6.39 -14.85
C PRO A 319 -0.17 -5.45 -14.08
N LEU A 320 0.24 -4.98 -12.89
CA LEU A 320 -0.53 -4.01 -12.11
C LEU A 320 -0.32 -2.58 -12.60
N HIS A 321 0.84 -2.29 -13.21
CA HIS A 321 1.15 -0.96 -13.72
C HIS A 321 0.28 -0.62 -14.93
N SER A 322 -0.54 0.41 -14.79
CA SER A 322 -1.50 0.81 -15.82
C SER A 322 -1.02 2.03 -16.62
N SER A 323 -0.42 3.00 -15.95
CA SER A 323 0.05 4.24 -16.57
C SER A 323 1.09 4.96 -15.71
N THR A 324 1.88 5.82 -16.38
CA THR A 324 2.78 6.76 -15.72
C THR A 324 2.41 8.17 -16.14
N VAL A 325 2.29 9.09 -15.18
CA VAL A 325 1.98 10.51 -15.41
C VAL A 325 3.06 11.41 -14.81
N GLY A 326 3.17 12.64 -15.29
CA GLY A 326 3.98 13.67 -14.65
C GLY A 326 3.26 14.31 -13.46
N LEU A 327 3.94 15.18 -12.73
CA LEU A 327 3.35 15.91 -11.58
C LEU A 327 2.07 16.67 -11.95
N SER A 328 2.04 17.26 -13.14
CA SER A 328 0.86 18.00 -13.65
C SER A 328 -0.34 17.10 -13.94
N GLY A 329 -0.13 15.82 -14.21
CA GLY A 329 -1.17 14.83 -14.48
C GLY A 329 -1.73 14.14 -13.23
N LEU A 330 -1.17 14.40 -12.04
CA LEU A 330 -1.61 13.73 -10.80
C LEU A 330 -3.06 14.03 -10.47
N GLY A 331 -3.52 15.26 -10.67
CA GLY A 331 -4.90 15.66 -10.40
C GLY A 331 -5.92 14.87 -11.23
N ASP A 332 -5.66 14.70 -12.52
CA ASP A 332 -6.52 13.94 -13.43
C ASP A 332 -6.49 12.45 -13.08
N ALA A 333 -5.32 11.91 -12.74
CA ALA A 333 -5.19 10.52 -12.31
C ALA A 333 -5.98 10.24 -11.01
N LEU A 334 -5.91 11.13 -10.02
CA LEU A 334 -6.69 11.01 -8.78
C LEU A 334 -8.20 11.14 -9.05
N ALA A 335 -8.62 12.04 -9.95
CA ALA A 335 -10.02 12.18 -10.34
C ALA A 335 -10.56 10.91 -11.00
N ASP A 336 -9.80 10.30 -11.92
CA ASP A 336 -10.17 9.04 -12.57
C ASP A 336 -10.30 7.90 -11.54
N LEU A 337 -9.30 7.72 -10.67
CA LEU A 337 -9.33 6.70 -9.62
C LEU A 337 -10.48 6.91 -8.62
N ALA A 338 -10.77 8.16 -8.28
CA ALA A 338 -11.85 8.54 -7.37
C ALA A 338 -13.25 8.28 -7.96
N GLY A 339 -13.38 8.28 -9.28
CA GLY A 339 -14.64 8.00 -9.99
C GLY A 339 -15.15 6.57 -9.82
N GLY A 340 -14.35 5.65 -9.32
CA GLY A 340 -14.74 4.28 -8.94
C GLY A 340 -14.98 3.32 -10.12
N SER A 341 -14.99 3.80 -11.36
CA SER A 341 -15.15 2.98 -12.59
C SER A 341 -13.85 2.79 -13.37
N SER A 342 -12.76 3.39 -12.91
CA SER A 342 -11.45 3.31 -13.56
C SER A 342 -11.00 1.85 -13.72
N ALA A 343 -10.50 1.51 -14.91
CA ALA A 343 -9.85 0.24 -15.17
C ALA A 343 -8.40 0.21 -14.68
N GLN A 344 -7.83 1.38 -14.35
CA GLN A 344 -6.44 1.48 -13.88
C GLN A 344 -6.28 0.78 -12.54
N THR A 345 -5.19 0.05 -12.39
CA THR A 345 -4.81 -0.62 -11.14
C THR A 345 -3.74 0.19 -10.40
N LYS A 346 -2.54 0.31 -10.94
CA LYS A 346 -1.47 1.11 -10.35
C LYS A 346 -1.03 2.22 -11.31
N VAL A 347 -1.24 3.46 -10.88
CA VAL A 347 -0.70 4.66 -11.54
C VAL A 347 0.61 5.04 -10.85
N LEU A 348 1.64 5.33 -11.64
CA LEU A 348 2.91 5.85 -11.16
C LEU A 348 3.06 7.32 -11.58
N VAL A 349 3.77 8.09 -10.77
CA VAL A 349 4.15 9.48 -11.06
C VAL A 349 5.65 9.51 -11.29
N ASP A 350 6.08 9.99 -12.45
CA ASP A 350 7.46 10.37 -12.71
C ASP A 350 7.58 11.88 -12.50
N PRO A 351 8.21 12.34 -11.43
CA PRO A 351 8.28 13.75 -11.12
C PRO A 351 9.19 14.56 -12.05
N ARG A 352 9.84 13.91 -13.01
CA ARG A 352 10.72 14.53 -14.02
C ARG A 352 9.97 14.91 -15.31
N LEU A 353 8.72 14.42 -15.50
CA LEU A 353 7.86 14.69 -16.66
C LEU A 353 7.08 15.99 -16.51
#